data_2733cfac28531e88847583b59ccd02a5
#
_entry.id   2733cfac28531e88847583b59ccd02a5
#
_cell.length_a   1.000
_cell.length_b   1.000
_cell.length_c   1.000
_cell.angle_alpha   90.00
_cell.angle_beta   90.00
_cell.angle_gamma   90.00
#
_symmetry.space_group_name_H-M   'P 1'
#
loop_
_entity.id
_entity.type
_entity.pdbx_description
1 polymer ?
#
loop_
_entity_poly.entity_id
_entity_poly.type
_entity_poly.pdbx_seq_one_letter_code
_entity_poly.pdbx_strand_id
1 'polypeptide(L)'
;MRAASGFEIFAARLWNILNEGKSFHPVFVLGTFLLLHVFELADGPFWGRALPGLVLAAPLVVVFVVFDFPLKLRWALWGLLAAFFAVFRFVDLGAVALVFGLYVFFTVFFWGTLYYHLRTGAPWTNFTRFWKLVLENSDSTSGNFLEQMPKALIALLTLQYLVSEPLSAGRAGLVLGFAAVVALVSLYVHRRFFDWKPVYPAERTRDVNGGGALARRVIVVVIDGCRLDRFHEAKKPYLEKMMASGTVFGSVETAYPARTVVCFSSMFTGAAPERHGIRSNLVLKYGLKVESVFDVLRRHGNKGRLVGIAHLIDAFGDDVASVTSVAHNDKIDHNLIAAARRELAEHDPELLVLQLLAVDQNGHVRGTYYPEYVERIEITDRLIEEFMGWCESEGYLDDETAVVLMADHGQGRGIGAHGHLSEGERYVPFAMWGGGVARGGTVTEPHSILDLAPTICYLLGIEPPKGSTGRTLTEALEKR
;
A
#
# COMPACT_ATOMS: atom_id res chain seq x y z
N MET A 1 2.30 13.52 22.63
CA MET A 1 2.36 12.13 22.19
C MET A 1 3.79 11.78 21.82
N ARG A 2 4.17 10.52 21.91
CA ARG A 2 5.54 10.08 21.65
C ARG A 2 5.68 9.74 20.15
N ALA A 3 6.72 10.20 19.48
CA ALA A 3 7.10 9.73 18.16
C ALA A 3 7.31 8.21 18.16
N ALA A 4 7.17 7.55 17.01
CA ALA A 4 7.41 6.11 16.90
C ALA A 4 8.82 5.78 17.39
N SER A 5 8.93 4.81 18.31
CA SER A 5 10.21 4.34 18.83
C SER A 5 10.95 3.50 17.80
N GLY A 6 12.26 3.33 17.95
CA GLY A 6 13.05 2.44 17.08
C GLY A 6 12.50 1.00 17.04
N PHE A 7 11.94 0.51 18.16
CA PHE A 7 11.28 -0.80 18.22
C PHE A 7 10.01 -0.83 17.35
N GLU A 8 9.19 0.22 17.39
CA GLU A 8 7.96 0.30 16.58
C GLU A 8 8.28 0.37 15.07
N ILE A 9 9.34 1.09 14.70
CA ILE A 9 9.83 1.12 13.31
C ILE A 9 10.32 -0.27 12.88
N PHE A 10 11.08 -0.96 13.73
CA PHE A 10 11.54 -2.32 13.47
C PHE A 10 10.35 -3.29 13.33
N ALA A 11 9.36 -3.22 14.23
CA ALA A 11 8.17 -4.04 14.18
C ALA A 11 7.34 -3.80 12.90
N ALA A 12 7.22 -2.54 12.46
CA ALA A 12 6.56 -2.19 11.21
C ALA A 12 7.28 -2.80 9.98
N ARG A 13 8.61 -2.79 9.97
CA ARG A 13 9.41 -3.43 8.91
C ARG A 13 9.26 -4.95 8.91
N LEU A 14 9.28 -5.58 10.08
CA LEU A 14 9.04 -7.02 10.22
C LEU A 14 7.63 -7.39 9.74
N TRP A 15 6.64 -6.57 10.10
CA TRP A 15 5.28 -6.72 9.59
C TRP A 15 5.24 -6.71 8.06
N ASN A 16 5.91 -5.76 7.41
CA ASN A 16 5.95 -5.67 5.95
C ASN A 16 6.59 -6.92 5.32
N ILE A 17 7.63 -7.51 5.93
CA ILE A 17 8.22 -8.78 5.46
C ILE A 17 7.19 -9.90 5.46
N LEU A 18 6.33 -9.96 6.47
CA LEU A 18 5.31 -11.02 6.60
C LEU A 18 4.04 -10.72 5.80
N ASN A 19 3.76 -9.46 5.50
CA ASN A 19 2.56 -9.07 4.78
C ASN A 19 2.74 -9.08 3.25
N GLU A 20 3.89 -8.62 2.74
CA GLU A 20 4.18 -8.62 1.31
C GLU A 20 4.28 -10.05 0.76
N GLY A 21 3.50 -10.39 -0.28
CA GLY A 21 3.45 -11.74 -0.84
C GLY A 21 4.81 -12.29 -1.28
N LYS A 22 5.67 -11.42 -1.82
CA LYS A 22 7.02 -11.79 -2.28
C LYS A 22 7.93 -12.25 -1.15
N SER A 23 7.90 -11.60 0.00
CA SER A 23 8.71 -11.97 1.16
C SER A 23 8.02 -13.00 2.04
N PHE A 24 6.69 -12.96 2.14
CA PHE A 24 5.91 -13.95 2.86
C PHE A 24 6.11 -15.36 2.33
N HIS A 25 6.04 -15.55 1.00
CA HIS A 25 6.11 -16.87 0.38
C HIS A 25 7.35 -17.69 0.78
N PRO A 26 8.61 -17.21 0.60
CA PRO A 26 9.78 -17.98 0.99
C PRO A 26 9.84 -18.24 2.50
N VAL A 27 9.45 -17.28 3.34
CA VAL A 27 9.43 -17.40 4.81
C VAL A 27 8.42 -18.49 5.22
N PHE A 28 7.23 -18.45 4.66
CA PHE A 28 6.17 -19.41 4.97
C PHE A 28 6.53 -20.82 4.53
N VAL A 29 7.06 -20.99 3.31
CA VAL A 29 7.46 -22.32 2.77
C VAL A 29 8.60 -22.90 3.59
N LEU A 30 9.67 -22.13 3.85
CA LEU A 30 10.81 -22.62 4.64
C LEU A 30 10.42 -22.90 6.08
N GLY A 31 9.63 -22.05 6.72
CA GLY A 31 9.14 -22.27 8.07
C GLY A 31 8.28 -23.52 8.18
N THR A 32 7.38 -23.74 7.22
CA THR A 32 6.54 -24.95 7.16
C THR A 32 7.38 -26.20 6.91
N PHE A 33 8.38 -26.13 6.01
CA PHE A 33 9.30 -27.24 5.75
C PHE A 33 10.09 -27.62 7.01
N LEU A 34 10.67 -26.66 7.71
CA LEU A 34 11.40 -26.91 8.97
C LEU A 34 10.47 -27.46 10.07
N LEU A 35 9.25 -27.00 10.13
CA LEU A 35 8.28 -27.50 11.10
C LEU A 35 7.86 -28.96 10.82
N LEU A 36 7.69 -29.32 9.55
CA LEU A 36 7.43 -30.71 9.14
C LEU A 36 8.53 -31.67 9.59
N HIS A 37 9.78 -31.22 9.52
CA HIS A 37 10.97 -32.01 9.83
C HIS A 37 11.60 -31.67 11.18
N VAL A 38 10.83 -31.08 12.12
CA VAL A 38 11.37 -30.57 13.39
C VAL A 38 12.15 -31.63 14.18
N PHE A 39 11.73 -32.88 14.13
CA PHE A 39 12.39 -33.99 14.81
C PHE A 39 13.62 -34.53 14.06
N GLU A 40 13.78 -34.20 12.80
CA GLU A 40 14.90 -34.61 11.93
C GLU A 40 16.00 -33.52 11.84
N LEU A 41 15.74 -32.29 12.38
CA LEU A 41 16.68 -31.19 12.25
C LEU A 41 18.05 -31.44 12.90
N ALA A 42 18.13 -32.35 13.89
CA ALA A 42 19.37 -32.78 14.51
C ALA A 42 20.12 -33.85 13.70
N ASP A 43 19.51 -34.43 12.65
CA ASP A 43 20.05 -35.55 11.92
C ASP A 43 20.90 -35.11 10.72
N GLY A 44 22.18 -35.50 10.68
CA GLY A 44 23.08 -35.22 9.56
C GLY A 44 22.57 -35.78 8.22
N PRO A 45 22.09 -37.05 8.15
CA PRO A 45 21.49 -37.64 6.93
C PRO A 45 20.31 -36.87 6.36
N PHE A 46 19.49 -36.20 7.21
CA PHE A 46 18.42 -35.32 6.75
C PHE A 46 18.97 -34.15 5.95
N TRP A 47 19.97 -33.45 6.50
CA TRP A 47 20.57 -32.29 5.82
C TRP A 47 21.31 -32.69 4.54
N GLY A 48 21.85 -33.89 4.48
CA GLY A 48 22.43 -34.45 3.24
C GLY A 48 21.45 -34.51 2.08
N ARG A 49 20.14 -34.65 2.36
CA ARG A 49 19.05 -34.59 1.35
C ARG A 49 18.43 -33.21 1.23
N ALA A 50 18.21 -32.54 2.35
CA ALA A 50 17.50 -31.28 2.41
C ALA A 50 18.27 -30.14 1.73
N LEU A 51 19.59 -30.01 1.96
CA LEU A 51 20.39 -28.94 1.36
C LEU A 51 20.42 -29.00 -0.18
N PRO A 52 20.72 -30.14 -0.83
CA PRO A 52 20.59 -30.23 -2.28
C PRO A 52 19.16 -29.99 -2.77
N GLY A 53 18.15 -30.47 -2.03
CA GLY A 53 16.74 -30.22 -2.32
C GLY A 53 16.38 -28.74 -2.31
N LEU A 54 16.82 -27.99 -1.32
CA LEU A 54 16.63 -26.54 -1.23
C LEU A 54 17.28 -25.80 -2.41
N VAL A 55 18.49 -26.20 -2.80
CA VAL A 55 19.19 -25.62 -3.96
C VAL A 55 18.42 -25.89 -5.26
N LEU A 56 17.91 -27.11 -5.46
CA LEU A 56 17.14 -27.47 -6.65
C LEU A 56 15.75 -26.83 -6.71
N ALA A 57 15.12 -26.59 -5.56
CA ALA A 57 13.83 -25.89 -5.49
C ALA A 57 13.97 -24.35 -5.56
N ALA A 58 15.17 -23.80 -5.32
CA ALA A 58 15.39 -22.35 -5.29
C ALA A 58 14.93 -21.62 -6.57
N PRO A 59 15.16 -22.11 -7.81
CA PRO A 59 14.65 -21.46 -9.03
C PRO A 59 13.14 -21.30 -9.01
N LEU A 60 12.39 -22.28 -8.52
CA LEU A 60 10.94 -22.20 -8.40
C LEU A 60 10.51 -21.11 -7.39
N VAL A 61 11.15 -21.07 -6.22
CA VAL A 61 10.91 -20.04 -5.21
C VAL A 61 11.22 -18.65 -5.78
N VAL A 62 12.33 -18.51 -6.51
CA VAL A 62 12.71 -17.24 -7.17
C VAL A 62 11.63 -16.79 -8.17
N VAL A 63 11.07 -17.69 -8.97
CA VAL A 63 9.96 -17.35 -9.88
C VAL A 63 8.78 -16.77 -9.10
N PHE A 64 8.40 -17.38 -7.98
CA PHE A 64 7.28 -16.91 -7.15
C PHE A 64 7.58 -15.62 -6.36
N VAL A 65 8.85 -15.29 -6.13
CA VAL A 65 9.27 -13.99 -5.60
C VAL A 65 9.27 -12.90 -6.66
N VAL A 66 9.65 -13.26 -7.90
CA VAL A 66 9.71 -12.29 -9.02
C VAL A 66 8.33 -11.94 -9.55
N PHE A 67 7.44 -12.95 -9.68
CA PHE A 67 6.13 -12.81 -10.28
C PHE A 67 5.00 -12.80 -9.24
N ASP A 68 4.25 -11.70 -9.20
CA ASP A 68 2.97 -11.63 -8.49
C ASP A 68 1.85 -12.13 -9.40
N PHE A 69 0.80 -12.73 -8.80
CA PHE A 69 -0.33 -13.25 -9.56
C PHE A 69 -1.66 -12.65 -9.05
N PRO A 70 -1.83 -11.34 -9.21
CA PRO A 70 -3.03 -10.67 -8.76
C PRO A 70 -4.24 -11.00 -9.63
N LEU A 71 -5.42 -10.70 -9.11
CA LEU A 71 -6.69 -10.76 -9.84
C LEU A 71 -6.86 -12.09 -10.60
N LYS A 72 -7.04 -12.02 -11.91
CA LYS A 72 -7.27 -13.21 -12.76
C LYS A 72 -6.02 -14.07 -12.93
N LEU A 73 -4.83 -13.52 -12.76
CA LEU A 73 -3.56 -14.26 -12.98
C LEU A 73 -3.39 -15.42 -12.01
N ARG A 74 -3.96 -15.33 -10.80
CA ARG A 74 -3.92 -16.40 -9.79
C ARG A 74 -4.45 -17.75 -10.29
N TRP A 75 -5.33 -17.77 -11.27
CA TRP A 75 -5.85 -19.03 -11.83
C TRP A 75 -4.79 -19.84 -12.57
N ALA A 76 -3.76 -19.19 -13.11
CA ALA A 76 -2.62 -19.87 -13.71
C ALA A 76 -1.86 -20.72 -12.66
N LEU A 77 -1.77 -20.27 -11.41
CA LEU A 77 -1.14 -21.01 -10.32
C LEU A 77 -1.89 -22.30 -9.99
N TRP A 78 -3.22 -22.29 -10.02
CA TRP A 78 -4.03 -23.50 -9.81
C TRP A 78 -3.86 -24.49 -10.96
N GLY A 79 -3.74 -24.00 -12.21
CA GLY A 79 -3.35 -24.82 -13.37
C GLY A 79 -1.97 -25.44 -13.21
N LEU A 80 -0.99 -24.66 -12.72
CA LEU A 80 0.37 -25.17 -12.43
C LEU A 80 0.39 -26.17 -11.28
N LEU A 81 -0.42 -26.00 -10.25
CA LEU A 81 -0.57 -26.97 -9.17
C LEU A 81 -1.19 -28.28 -9.68
N ALA A 82 -2.20 -28.22 -10.54
CA ALA A 82 -2.76 -29.40 -11.20
C ALA A 82 -1.71 -30.11 -12.08
N ALA A 83 -0.91 -29.35 -12.84
CA ALA A 83 0.20 -29.87 -13.62
C ALA A 83 1.28 -30.52 -12.75
N PHE A 84 1.58 -29.95 -11.56
CA PHE A 84 2.48 -30.58 -10.58
C PHE A 84 1.99 -32.00 -10.23
N PHE A 85 0.73 -32.14 -9.81
CA PHE A 85 0.19 -33.47 -9.45
C PHE A 85 0.20 -34.44 -10.62
N ALA A 86 -0.09 -33.98 -11.84
CA ALA A 86 -0.06 -34.85 -13.03
C ALA A 86 1.35 -35.34 -13.38
N VAL A 87 2.38 -34.49 -13.23
CA VAL A 87 3.76 -34.75 -13.60
C VAL A 87 4.48 -35.56 -12.52
N PHE A 88 4.41 -35.13 -11.27
CA PHE A 88 5.17 -35.73 -10.17
C PHE A 88 4.47 -36.97 -9.61
N ARG A 89 3.14 -37.08 -9.75
CA ARG A 89 2.30 -38.12 -9.13
C ARG A 89 2.61 -38.31 -7.65
N PHE A 90 2.98 -37.24 -7.00
CA PHE A 90 3.41 -37.18 -5.59
C PHE A 90 2.45 -36.31 -4.80
N VAL A 91 2.00 -36.83 -3.67
CA VAL A 91 1.15 -36.09 -2.69
C VAL A 91 1.65 -36.44 -1.29
N ASP A 92 1.94 -35.43 -0.52
CA ASP A 92 2.17 -35.54 0.93
C ASP A 92 0.98 -34.87 1.65
N LEU A 93 0.05 -35.68 2.13
CA LEU A 93 -1.16 -35.20 2.80
C LEU A 93 -0.84 -34.48 4.12
N GLY A 94 0.24 -34.87 4.81
CA GLY A 94 0.71 -34.20 6.01
C GLY A 94 1.17 -32.79 5.72
N ALA A 95 1.97 -32.63 4.66
CA ALA A 95 2.42 -31.33 4.19
C ALA A 95 1.25 -30.44 3.74
N VAL A 96 0.31 -30.98 2.97
CA VAL A 96 -0.91 -30.25 2.53
C VAL A 96 -1.73 -29.78 3.72
N ALA A 97 -2.00 -30.67 4.68
CA ALA A 97 -2.77 -30.34 5.88
C ALA A 97 -2.08 -29.28 6.74
N LEU A 98 -0.75 -29.36 6.89
CA LEU A 98 0.02 -28.39 7.68
C LEU A 98 0.04 -27.02 6.99
N VAL A 99 0.28 -26.92 5.67
CA VAL A 99 0.23 -25.66 4.92
C VAL A 99 -1.13 -25.00 5.09
N PHE A 100 -2.21 -25.76 4.89
CA PHE A 100 -3.56 -25.25 5.03
C PHE A 100 -3.83 -24.79 6.48
N GLY A 101 -3.52 -25.64 7.45
CA GLY A 101 -3.73 -25.36 8.88
C GLY A 101 -2.95 -24.14 9.36
N LEU A 102 -1.66 -24.02 9.01
CA LEU A 102 -0.84 -22.87 9.36
C LEU A 102 -1.32 -21.60 8.68
N TYR A 103 -1.67 -21.67 7.39
CA TYR A 103 -2.19 -20.50 6.68
C TYR A 103 -3.49 -19.98 7.31
N VAL A 104 -4.45 -20.88 7.56
CA VAL A 104 -5.73 -20.51 8.20
C VAL A 104 -5.49 -19.98 9.61
N PHE A 105 -4.64 -20.65 10.39
CA PHE A 105 -4.32 -20.22 11.74
C PHE A 105 -3.72 -18.80 11.75
N PHE A 106 -2.65 -18.56 10.97
CA PHE A 106 -1.98 -17.26 10.99
C PHE A 106 -2.80 -16.17 10.31
N THR A 107 -3.37 -16.43 9.13
CA THR A 107 -4.04 -15.40 8.35
C THR A 107 -5.43 -15.10 8.87
N VAL A 108 -6.26 -16.14 9.07
CA VAL A 108 -7.67 -15.94 9.42
C VAL A 108 -7.86 -15.78 10.92
N PHE A 109 -7.21 -16.64 11.72
CA PHE A 109 -7.47 -16.67 13.16
C PHE A 109 -6.56 -15.69 13.91
N PHE A 110 -5.23 -15.82 13.77
CA PHE A 110 -4.29 -14.98 14.51
C PHE A 110 -4.38 -13.51 14.07
N TRP A 111 -4.14 -13.21 12.79
CA TRP A 111 -4.20 -11.85 12.28
C TRP A 111 -5.63 -11.33 12.15
N GLY A 112 -6.48 -12.06 11.45
CA GLY A 112 -7.85 -11.64 11.14
C GLY A 112 -8.77 -11.54 12.34
N THR A 113 -8.47 -12.22 13.44
CA THR A 113 -9.33 -12.22 14.63
C THR A 113 -8.59 -11.70 15.85
N LEU A 114 -7.59 -12.43 16.37
CA LEU A 114 -6.94 -12.09 17.64
C LEU A 114 -6.24 -10.73 17.56
N TYR A 115 -5.39 -10.52 16.58
CA TYR A 115 -4.65 -9.27 16.40
C TYR A 115 -5.61 -8.07 16.24
N TYR A 116 -6.60 -8.19 15.34
CA TYR A 116 -7.55 -7.10 15.13
C TYR A 116 -8.52 -6.90 16.29
N HIS A 117 -8.84 -7.95 17.05
CA HIS A 117 -9.58 -7.79 18.30
C HIS A 117 -8.80 -6.92 19.30
N LEU A 118 -7.52 -7.24 19.51
CA LEU A 118 -6.67 -6.51 20.44
C LEU A 118 -6.35 -5.08 19.96
N ARG A 119 -6.19 -4.89 18.67
CA ARG A 119 -5.79 -3.61 18.10
C ARG A 119 -6.93 -2.65 17.82
N THR A 120 -8.04 -3.15 17.27
CA THR A 120 -9.14 -2.31 16.76
C THR A 120 -10.47 -2.56 17.45
N GLY A 121 -10.55 -3.51 18.40
CA GLY A 121 -11.80 -3.90 19.02
C GLY A 121 -12.73 -4.72 18.12
N ALA A 122 -12.24 -5.29 17.03
CA ALA A 122 -13.05 -6.16 16.17
C ALA A 122 -13.64 -7.34 16.98
N PRO A 123 -14.88 -7.78 16.71
CA PRO A 123 -15.49 -8.86 17.47
C PRO A 123 -14.76 -10.20 17.22
N TRP A 124 -14.77 -11.09 18.21
CA TRP A 124 -14.17 -12.44 18.09
C TRP A 124 -14.73 -13.25 16.93
N THR A 125 -15.95 -12.96 16.50
CA THR A 125 -16.59 -13.58 15.33
C THR A 125 -16.03 -13.09 13.99
N ASN A 126 -15.04 -12.18 14.01
CA ASN A 126 -14.45 -11.60 12.79
C ASN A 126 -13.83 -12.66 11.86
N PHE A 127 -13.40 -13.83 12.40
CA PHE A 127 -12.87 -14.94 11.60
C PHE A 127 -13.84 -15.39 10.50
N THR A 128 -15.15 -15.36 10.74
CA THR A 128 -16.16 -15.77 9.75
C THR A 128 -16.21 -14.83 8.55
N ARG A 129 -16.08 -13.53 8.80
CA ARG A 129 -16.01 -12.49 7.78
C ARG A 129 -14.64 -12.49 7.11
N PHE A 130 -13.58 -12.60 7.92
CA PHE A 130 -12.20 -12.56 7.45
C PHE A 130 -11.88 -13.69 6.49
N TRP A 131 -12.43 -14.89 6.71
CA TRP A 131 -12.31 -16.00 5.79
C TRP A 131 -12.84 -15.67 4.39
N LYS A 132 -14.04 -15.04 4.33
CA LYS A 132 -14.61 -14.58 3.06
C LYS A 132 -13.71 -13.54 2.38
N LEU A 133 -13.23 -12.56 3.14
CA LEU A 133 -12.39 -11.48 2.62
C LEU A 133 -11.04 -11.98 2.08
N VAL A 134 -10.45 -13.02 2.70
CA VAL A 134 -9.23 -13.69 2.22
C VAL A 134 -9.42 -14.34 0.85
N LEU A 135 -10.59 -14.91 0.58
CA LEU A 135 -10.92 -15.49 -0.72
C LEU A 135 -11.18 -14.42 -1.81
N GLU A 136 -11.64 -13.23 -1.42
CA GLU A 136 -11.91 -12.13 -2.33
C GLU A 136 -10.69 -11.21 -2.56
N ASN A 137 -9.60 -11.40 -1.79
CA ASN A 137 -8.41 -10.56 -1.91
C ASN A 137 -7.85 -10.58 -3.35
N SER A 138 -7.64 -9.40 -3.91
CA SER A 138 -7.12 -9.20 -5.27
C SER A 138 -5.62 -8.96 -5.32
N ASP A 139 -5.02 -8.58 -4.19
CA ASP A 139 -3.61 -8.18 -4.07
C ASP A 139 -2.69 -9.36 -3.74
N SER A 140 -1.41 -9.25 -4.12
CA SER A 140 -0.35 -10.23 -3.83
C SER A 140 0.21 -10.05 -2.42
N THR A 141 -0.65 -10.12 -1.41
CA THR A 141 -0.26 -10.10 0.01
C THR A 141 -0.37 -11.47 0.65
N SER A 142 0.12 -11.61 1.88
CA SER A 142 -0.07 -12.82 2.68
C SER A 142 -1.54 -13.20 2.84
N GLY A 143 -2.44 -12.22 2.81
CA GLY A 143 -3.89 -12.42 2.89
C GLY A 143 -4.55 -12.96 1.60
N ASN A 144 -3.83 -13.13 0.49
CA ASN A 144 -4.40 -13.67 -0.75
C ASN A 144 -4.30 -15.18 -0.79
N PHE A 145 -5.28 -15.88 -0.23
CA PHE A 145 -5.32 -17.35 -0.22
C PHE A 145 -5.19 -17.95 -1.62
N LEU A 146 -5.92 -17.41 -2.60
CA LEU A 146 -5.96 -17.98 -3.95
C LEU A 146 -4.64 -17.84 -4.72
N GLU A 147 -3.75 -16.96 -4.28
CA GLU A 147 -2.40 -16.83 -4.80
C GLU A 147 -1.37 -17.59 -3.94
N GLN A 148 -1.40 -17.38 -2.62
CA GLN A 148 -0.35 -17.89 -1.73
C GLN A 148 -0.45 -19.41 -1.53
N MET A 149 -1.67 -19.95 -1.48
CA MET A 149 -1.86 -21.40 -1.28
C MET A 149 -1.25 -22.26 -2.39
N PRO A 150 -1.55 -22.06 -3.68
CA PRO A 150 -0.94 -22.87 -4.73
C PRO A 150 0.58 -22.64 -4.83
N LYS A 151 1.09 -21.41 -4.62
CA LYS A 151 2.53 -21.14 -4.55
C LYS A 151 3.20 -21.98 -3.44
N ALA A 152 2.62 -21.96 -2.24
CA ALA A 152 3.16 -22.66 -1.09
C ALA A 152 3.12 -24.18 -1.29
N LEU A 153 2.01 -24.71 -1.79
CA LEU A 153 1.87 -26.15 -2.07
C LEU A 153 2.87 -26.62 -3.14
N ILE A 154 2.99 -25.91 -4.27
CA ILE A 154 3.94 -26.27 -5.32
C ILE A 154 5.37 -26.28 -4.77
N ALA A 155 5.79 -25.24 -4.05
CA ALA A 155 7.14 -25.15 -3.53
C ALA A 155 7.42 -26.19 -2.44
N LEU A 156 6.51 -26.35 -1.46
CA LEU A 156 6.70 -27.31 -0.37
C LEU A 156 6.63 -28.75 -0.84
N LEU A 157 5.67 -29.10 -1.69
CA LEU A 157 5.59 -30.47 -2.24
C LEU A 157 6.77 -30.80 -3.14
N THR A 158 7.36 -29.81 -3.83
CA THR A 158 8.62 -29.99 -4.56
C THR A 158 9.77 -30.33 -3.59
N LEU A 159 9.88 -29.60 -2.47
CA LEU A 159 10.86 -29.91 -1.42
C LEU A 159 10.64 -31.29 -0.82
N GLN A 160 9.39 -31.64 -0.46
CA GLN A 160 9.04 -32.96 0.05
C GLN A 160 9.36 -34.08 -0.95
N TYR A 161 9.05 -33.88 -2.22
CA TYR A 161 9.43 -34.79 -3.28
C TYR A 161 10.95 -35.01 -3.32
N LEU A 162 11.76 -33.98 -3.18
CA LEU A 162 13.23 -34.08 -3.23
C LEU A 162 13.83 -34.77 -2.00
N VAL A 163 13.24 -34.61 -0.81
CA VAL A 163 13.77 -35.19 0.44
C VAL A 163 13.22 -36.58 0.73
N SER A 164 12.08 -36.98 0.12
CA SER A 164 11.44 -38.29 0.37
C SER A 164 12.28 -39.49 -0.02
N GLU A 165 13.21 -39.35 -0.98
CA GLU A 165 14.10 -40.36 -1.47
C GLU A 165 15.46 -39.76 -1.84
N PRO A 166 16.52 -40.61 -1.97
CA PRO A 166 17.82 -40.14 -2.43
C PRO A 166 17.75 -39.41 -3.76
N LEU A 167 18.49 -38.32 -3.87
CA LEU A 167 18.49 -37.48 -5.06
C LEU A 167 19.12 -38.24 -6.24
N SER A 168 18.39 -38.33 -7.36
CA SER A 168 18.87 -38.85 -8.63
C SER A 168 18.87 -37.77 -9.71
N ALA A 169 19.67 -37.97 -10.77
CA ALA A 169 19.69 -37.04 -11.91
C ALA A 169 18.31 -36.90 -12.58
N GLY A 170 17.51 -37.97 -12.61
CA GLY A 170 16.14 -37.91 -13.14
C GLY A 170 15.22 -37.04 -12.30
N ARG A 171 15.26 -37.18 -10.98
CA ARG A 171 14.46 -36.32 -10.05
C ARG A 171 14.88 -34.86 -10.13
N ALA A 172 16.19 -34.60 -10.14
CA ALA A 172 16.70 -33.23 -10.29
C ALA A 172 16.28 -32.63 -11.64
N GLY A 173 16.43 -33.39 -12.73
CA GLY A 173 16.01 -32.94 -14.07
C GLY A 173 14.52 -32.63 -14.17
N LEU A 174 13.66 -33.49 -13.55
CA LEU A 174 12.22 -33.29 -13.51
C LEU A 174 11.84 -31.98 -12.78
N VAL A 175 12.45 -31.70 -11.61
CA VAL A 175 12.20 -30.46 -10.84
C VAL A 175 12.66 -29.24 -11.59
N LEU A 176 13.87 -29.23 -12.17
CA LEU A 176 14.38 -28.12 -12.96
C LEU A 176 13.56 -27.88 -14.23
N GLY A 177 13.14 -28.95 -14.91
CA GLY A 177 12.24 -28.86 -16.06
C GLY A 177 10.88 -28.25 -15.68
N PHE A 178 10.31 -28.68 -14.57
CA PHE A 178 9.07 -28.10 -14.06
C PHE A 178 9.24 -26.63 -13.68
N ALA A 179 10.32 -26.26 -12.99
CA ALA A 179 10.62 -24.87 -12.65
C ALA A 179 10.75 -23.98 -13.91
N ALA A 180 11.36 -24.52 -14.97
CA ALA A 180 11.43 -23.83 -16.26
C ALA A 180 10.04 -23.63 -16.89
N VAL A 181 9.16 -24.64 -16.83
CA VAL A 181 7.76 -24.50 -17.29
C VAL A 181 7.02 -23.45 -16.46
N VAL A 182 7.15 -23.45 -15.13
CA VAL A 182 6.54 -22.44 -14.26
C VAL A 182 7.04 -21.05 -14.63
N ALA A 183 8.34 -20.88 -14.89
CA ALA A 183 8.91 -19.61 -15.29
C ALA A 183 8.37 -19.11 -16.64
N LEU A 184 8.29 -20.02 -17.64
CA LEU A 184 7.75 -19.69 -18.98
C LEU A 184 6.27 -19.33 -18.93
N VAL A 185 5.46 -20.09 -18.18
CA VAL A 185 4.03 -19.79 -17.99
C VAL A 185 3.86 -18.47 -17.26
N SER A 186 4.64 -18.22 -16.20
CA SER A 186 4.61 -16.96 -15.47
C SER A 186 4.93 -15.78 -16.39
N LEU A 187 6.00 -15.87 -17.17
CA LEU A 187 6.39 -14.84 -18.14
C LEU A 187 5.31 -14.60 -19.20
N TYR A 188 4.75 -15.68 -19.75
CA TYR A 188 3.69 -15.61 -20.76
C TYR A 188 2.44 -14.92 -20.21
N VAL A 189 1.97 -15.39 -19.04
CA VAL A 189 0.76 -14.85 -18.39
C VAL A 189 0.93 -13.37 -18.06
N HIS A 190 2.11 -12.99 -17.53
CA HIS A 190 2.41 -11.58 -17.25
C HIS A 190 2.46 -10.71 -18.51
N ARG A 191 3.09 -11.17 -19.58
CA ARG A 191 3.18 -10.39 -20.83
C ARG A 191 1.83 -10.25 -21.54
N ARG A 192 0.95 -11.25 -21.42
CA ARG A 192 -0.29 -11.31 -22.18
C ARG A 192 -1.50 -10.75 -21.45
N PHE A 193 -1.53 -10.86 -20.11
CA PHE A 193 -2.72 -10.59 -19.32
C PHE A 193 -2.51 -9.58 -18.18
N PHE A 194 -1.28 -9.11 -17.96
CA PHE A 194 -0.95 -8.12 -16.95
C PHE A 194 -0.68 -6.77 -17.60
N ASP A 195 -1.75 -6.07 -17.97
CA ASP A 195 -1.73 -4.84 -18.77
C ASP A 195 -2.32 -3.61 -18.06
N TRP A 196 -2.59 -3.71 -16.75
CA TRP A 196 -3.27 -2.61 -16.00
C TRP A 196 -2.33 -1.57 -15.40
N LYS A 197 -1.14 -1.44 -15.88
CA LYS A 197 -0.25 -0.39 -15.39
C LYS A 197 -0.71 0.95 -15.92
N PRO A 198 -0.76 2.00 -15.05
CA PRO A 198 -1.05 3.34 -15.53
C PRO A 198 0.01 3.79 -16.52
N VAL A 199 -0.42 4.58 -17.49
CA VAL A 199 0.49 5.22 -18.43
C VAL A 199 0.91 6.55 -17.82
N TYR A 200 2.16 6.63 -17.40
CA TYR A 200 2.70 7.85 -16.81
C TYR A 200 3.25 8.80 -17.88
N PRO A 201 3.06 10.12 -17.71
CA PRO A 201 3.67 11.11 -18.61
C PRO A 201 5.20 10.96 -18.63
N ALA A 202 5.79 11.06 -19.82
CA ALA A 202 7.24 10.95 -19.99
C ALA A 202 7.96 12.30 -19.82
N GLU A 203 7.28 13.39 -20.16
CA GLU A 203 7.81 14.75 -20.11
C GLU A 203 7.92 15.25 -18.69
N ARG A 204 8.97 16.02 -18.41
CA ARG A 204 9.17 16.64 -17.10
C ARG A 204 8.27 17.85 -16.96
N THR A 205 7.70 18.01 -15.80
CA THR A 205 6.97 19.22 -15.42
C THR A 205 7.93 20.42 -15.40
N ARG A 206 7.52 21.52 -16.02
CA ARG A 206 8.29 22.76 -16.10
C ARG A 206 7.50 23.98 -15.64
N ASP A 207 6.24 23.78 -15.31
CA ASP A 207 5.35 24.85 -14.95
C ASP A 207 5.79 25.50 -13.65
N VAL A 208 6.10 26.78 -13.72
CA VAL A 208 6.41 27.62 -12.56
C VAL A 208 5.48 28.82 -12.60
N ASN A 209 4.92 29.20 -11.48
CA ASN A 209 4.09 30.38 -11.41
C ASN A 209 4.93 31.65 -11.50
N GLY A 210 5.03 32.22 -12.70
CA GLY A 210 5.74 33.47 -12.95
C GLY A 210 5.12 34.71 -12.25
N GLY A 211 3.88 34.59 -11.76
CA GLY A 211 3.19 35.64 -11.00
C GLY A 211 3.45 35.62 -9.48
N GLY A 212 4.27 34.69 -9.01
CA GLY A 212 4.54 34.48 -7.57
C GLY A 212 3.55 33.50 -6.90
N ALA A 213 3.65 33.35 -5.59
CA ALA A 213 2.81 32.42 -4.83
C ALA A 213 1.32 32.78 -4.92
N LEU A 214 0.47 31.77 -5.12
CA LEU A 214 -0.99 31.87 -5.03
C LEU A 214 -1.48 31.60 -3.60
N ALA A 215 -0.72 30.84 -2.84
CA ALA A 215 -0.99 30.52 -1.46
C ALA A 215 0.30 30.63 -0.64
N ARG A 216 0.20 31.08 0.60
CA ARG A 216 1.30 31.11 1.57
C ARG A 216 1.51 29.71 2.18
N ARG A 217 0.43 28.96 2.35
CA ARG A 217 0.42 27.62 2.95
C ARG A 217 -0.43 26.66 2.15
N VAL A 218 0.02 25.41 2.12
CA VAL A 218 -0.78 24.30 1.60
C VAL A 218 -0.96 23.24 2.70
N ILE A 219 -2.21 22.90 3.00
CA ILE A 219 -2.56 21.78 3.90
C ILE A 219 -3.12 20.64 3.04
N VAL A 220 -2.44 19.49 3.05
CA VAL A 220 -2.89 18.29 2.34
C VAL A 220 -3.44 17.29 3.35
N VAL A 221 -4.72 16.95 3.25
CA VAL A 221 -5.35 15.90 4.04
C VAL A 221 -5.51 14.64 3.17
N VAL A 222 -4.86 13.56 3.57
CA VAL A 222 -4.92 12.28 2.87
C VAL A 222 -5.74 11.30 3.70
N ILE A 223 -6.89 10.88 3.19
CA ILE A 223 -7.71 9.81 3.77
C ILE A 223 -7.19 8.49 3.20
N ASP A 224 -6.28 7.83 3.94
CA ASP A 224 -5.60 6.60 3.51
C ASP A 224 -6.61 5.51 3.13
N GLY A 225 -6.40 4.88 1.98
CA GLY A 225 -7.19 3.76 1.50
C GLY A 225 -8.65 4.05 1.17
N CYS A 226 -9.02 5.32 0.96
CA CYS A 226 -10.42 5.73 0.76
C CYS A 226 -10.89 5.48 -0.67
N ARG A 227 -11.83 4.54 -0.83
CA ARG A 227 -12.48 4.23 -2.11
C ARG A 227 -13.39 5.36 -2.56
N LEU A 228 -13.31 5.73 -3.84
CA LEU A 228 -14.12 6.81 -4.42
C LEU A 228 -15.62 6.53 -4.33
N ASP A 229 -16.08 5.31 -4.67
CA ASP A 229 -17.50 4.94 -4.62
C ASP A 229 -18.05 5.00 -3.18
N ARG A 230 -17.27 4.55 -2.17
CA ARG A 230 -17.65 4.61 -0.77
C ARG A 230 -17.57 6.01 -0.19
N PHE A 231 -16.64 6.82 -0.67
CA PHE A 231 -16.59 8.24 -0.35
C PHE A 231 -17.86 8.96 -0.82
N HIS A 232 -18.35 8.65 -2.03
CA HIS A 232 -19.62 9.21 -2.52
C HIS A 232 -20.85 8.77 -1.71
N GLU A 233 -20.85 7.53 -1.22
CA GLU A 233 -21.94 6.97 -0.41
C GLU A 233 -22.03 7.57 1.00
N ALA A 234 -20.87 7.92 1.60
CA ALA A 234 -20.78 8.43 2.96
C ALA A 234 -21.41 9.82 3.12
N LYS A 235 -22.07 10.04 4.27
CA LYS A 235 -22.56 11.36 4.69
C LYS A 235 -21.40 12.19 5.24
N LYS A 236 -21.01 13.22 4.53
CA LYS A 236 -19.86 14.06 4.82
C LYS A 236 -20.18 15.54 4.65
N PRO A 237 -21.07 16.10 5.51
CA PRO A 237 -21.62 17.44 5.32
C PRO A 237 -20.53 18.53 5.32
N TYR A 238 -19.48 18.38 6.11
CA TYR A 238 -18.38 19.35 6.12
C TYR A 238 -17.63 19.31 4.78
N LEU A 239 -17.16 18.14 4.35
CA LEU A 239 -16.44 18.01 3.10
C LEU A 239 -17.29 18.40 1.89
N GLU A 240 -18.59 18.05 1.87
CA GLU A 240 -19.50 18.47 0.81
C GLU A 240 -19.59 19.98 0.69
N LYS A 241 -19.67 20.69 1.83
CA LYS A 241 -19.66 22.16 1.87
C LYS A 241 -18.34 22.72 1.34
N MET A 242 -17.19 22.17 1.77
CA MET A 242 -15.87 22.63 1.34
C MET A 242 -15.63 22.35 -0.14
N MET A 243 -15.96 21.17 -0.61
CA MET A 243 -15.86 20.78 -2.01
C MET A 243 -16.72 21.66 -2.94
N ALA A 244 -17.92 22.05 -2.50
CA ALA A 244 -18.78 22.98 -3.23
C ALA A 244 -18.20 24.39 -3.33
N SER A 245 -17.32 24.80 -2.40
CA SER A 245 -16.65 26.10 -2.41
C SER A 245 -15.36 26.13 -3.23
N GLY A 246 -14.85 24.96 -3.66
CA GLY A 246 -13.59 24.82 -4.37
C GLY A 246 -13.72 24.10 -5.71
N THR A 247 -12.75 23.30 -6.07
CA THR A 247 -12.73 22.49 -7.29
C THR A 247 -12.66 21.00 -6.94
N VAL A 248 -13.52 20.19 -7.56
CA VAL A 248 -13.61 18.74 -7.40
C VAL A 248 -13.16 18.03 -8.67
N PHE A 249 -12.43 16.95 -8.52
CA PHE A 249 -11.97 16.13 -9.63
C PHE A 249 -12.77 14.83 -9.72
N GLY A 250 -13.32 14.55 -10.90
CA GLY A 250 -14.16 13.36 -11.13
C GLY A 250 -13.37 12.06 -11.29
N SER A 251 -12.10 12.15 -11.71
CA SER A 251 -11.28 10.97 -11.99
C SER A 251 -9.80 11.27 -11.71
N VAL A 252 -9.32 10.81 -10.57
CA VAL A 252 -7.89 10.84 -10.23
C VAL A 252 -7.40 9.43 -10.01
N GLU A 253 -6.40 9.02 -10.80
CA GLU A 253 -5.84 7.68 -10.79
C GLU A 253 -4.65 7.59 -9.84
N THR A 254 -4.60 6.54 -9.02
CA THR A 254 -3.47 6.25 -8.14
C THR A 254 -2.27 5.66 -8.89
N ALA A 255 -1.13 5.55 -8.19
CA ALA A 255 0.07 4.92 -8.73
C ALA A 255 0.01 3.38 -8.61
N TYR A 256 0.78 2.68 -9.44
CA TYR A 256 0.96 1.23 -9.36
C TYR A 256 2.37 0.87 -8.85
N PRO A 257 2.45 -0.02 -7.86
CA PRO A 257 1.37 -0.64 -7.09
C PRO A 257 0.68 0.34 -6.12
N ALA A 258 -0.64 0.22 -5.98
CA ALA A 258 -1.49 1.05 -5.13
C ALA A 258 -1.25 0.73 -3.64
N ARG A 259 -0.14 1.23 -3.09
CA ARG A 259 0.33 0.99 -1.72
C ARG A 259 0.78 2.28 -1.09
N THR A 260 0.49 2.47 0.17
CA THR A 260 0.68 3.73 0.90
C THR A 260 2.04 4.38 0.64
N VAL A 261 3.16 3.69 0.92
CA VAL A 261 4.50 4.29 0.75
C VAL A 261 4.81 4.60 -0.71
N VAL A 262 4.34 3.77 -1.64
CA VAL A 262 4.50 3.98 -3.09
C VAL A 262 3.70 5.19 -3.56
N CYS A 263 2.43 5.27 -3.16
CA CYS A 263 1.54 6.36 -3.55
C CYS A 263 1.98 7.69 -2.96
N PHE A 264 2.33 7.74 -1.67
CA PHE A 264 2.91 8.94 -1.05
C PHE A 264 4.19 9.39 -1.77
N SER A 265 5.08 8.44 -2.11
CA SER A 265 6.27 8.75 -2.89
C SER A 265 5.94 9.37 -4.25
N SER A 266 4.93 8.83 -4.95
CA SER A 266 4.46 9.40 -6.22
C SER A 266 3.81 10.77 -6.05
N MET A 267 2.97 10.94 -5.02
CA MET A 267 2.27 12.20 -4.70
C MET A 267 3.25 13.35 -4.46
N PHE A 268 4.31 13.11 -3.68
CA PHE A 268 5.23 14.16 -3.24
C PHE A 268 6.52 14.27 -4.06
N THR A 269 6.70 13.42 -5.08
CA THR A 269 7.76 13.60 -6.09
C THR A 269 7.22 14.01 -7.45
N GLY A 270 5.92 13.80 -7.71
CA GLY A 270 5.31 13.92 -9.03
C GLY A 270 5.88 12.89 -10.03
N ALA A 271 6.49 11.81 -9.56
CA ALA A 271 7.20 10.84 -10.38
C ALA A 271 6.61 9.43 -10.22
N ALA A 272 6.73 8.63 -11.28
CA ALA A 272 6.32 7.23 -11.26
C ALA A 272 7.23 6.36 -10.37
N PRO A 273 6.73 5.22 -9.83
CA PRO A 273 7.47 4.31 -8.96
C PRO A 273 8.81 3.82 -9.53
N GLU A 274 8.93 3.71 -10.84
CA GLU A 274 10.17 3.35 -11.51
C GLU A 274 11.25 4.42 -11.36
N ARG A 275 10.85 5.70 -11.26
CA ARG A 275 11.75 6.86 -11.12
C ARG A 275 12.13 7.12 -9.67
N HIS A 276 11.13 7.20 -8.77
CA HIS A 276 11.44 7.47 -7.35
C HIS A 276 11.99 6.25 -6.59
N GLY A 277 11.82 5.04 -7.15
CA GLY A 277 12.47 3.81 -6.69
C GLY A 277 11.76 3.06 -5.58
N ILE A 278 10.67 3.59 -5.01
CA ILE A 278 9.83 2.91 -4.03
C ILE A 278 8.75 2.11 -4.78
N ARG A 279 8.71 0.79 -4.57
CA ARG A 279 7.81 -0.13 -5.30
C ARG A 279 6.99 -1.04 -4.39
N SER A 280 7.08 -0.86 -3.09
CA SER A 280 6.45 -1.70 -2.08
C SER A 280 6.47 -0.96 -0.74
N ASN A 281 5.59 -1.33 0.19
CA ASN A 281 5.68 -0.85 1.57
C ASN A 281 6.91 -1.40 2.29
N LEU A 282 7.50 -2.51 1.81
CA LEU A 282 8.81 -3.00 2.25
C LEU A 282 9.93 -2.27 1.48
N VAL A 283 10.47 -1.23 2.06
CA VAL A 283 11.54 -0.42 1.47
C VAL A 283 12.90 -1.00 1.87
N LEU A 284 13.59 -1.60 0.91
CA LEU A 284 14.92 -2.21 1.14
C LEU A 284 16.04 -1.18 1.08
N LYS A 285 15.91 -0.15 0.28
CA LYS A 285 16.84 0.97 0.17
C LYS A 285 16.12 2.25 0.54
N TYR A 286 16.46 2.79 1.70
CA TYR A 286 15.82 3.98 2.26
C TYR A 286 16.04 5.23 1.41
N GLY A 287 15.04 6.11 1.45
CA GLY A 287 15.03 7.38 0.73
C GLY A 287 14.56 7.25 -0.72
N LEU A 288 14.17 8.37 -1.26
CA LEU A 288 13.74 8.54 -2.64
C LEU A 288 14.94 8.70 -3.55
N LYS A 289 14.85 8.20 -4.80
CA LYS A 289 15.90 8.38 -5.82
C LYS A 289 15.81 9.71 -6.56
N VAL A 290 14.73 10.43 -6.39
CA VAL A 290 14.45 11.73 -7.02
C VAL A 290 14.04 12.73 -5.96
N GLU A 291 14.13 14.00 -6.27
CA GLU A 291 13.76 15.11 -5.41
C GLU A 291 12.27 15.08 -5.08
N SER A 292 11.93 15.32 -3.83
CA SER A 292 10.55 15.49 -3.33
C SER A 292 10.19 16.97 -3.19
N VAL A 293 8.92 17.27 -2.99
CA VAL A 293 8.45 18.64 -2.62
C VAL A 293 9.13 19.12 -1.34
N PHE A 294 9.37 18.22 -0.37
CA PHE A 294 10.08 18.56 0.88
C PHE A 294 11.53 19.02 0.62
N ASP A 295 12.23 18.39 -0.33
CA ASP A 295 13.59 18.82 -0.73
C ASP A 295 13.55 20.17 -1.43
N VAL A 296 12.54 20.41 -2.29
CA VAL A 296 12.35 21.71 -2.96
C VAL A 296 12.11 22.80 -1.94
N LEU A 297 11.18 22.60 -1.00
CA LEU A 297 10.87 23.54 0.07
C LEU A 297 12.13 23.90 0.86
N ARG A 298 12.89 22.89 1.29
CA ARG A 298 14.14 23.09 2.03
C ARG A 298 15.17 23.92 1.25
N ARG A 299 15.26 23.72 -0.06
CA ARG A 299 16.15 24.50 -0.95
C ARG A 299 15.74 25.97 -1.02
N HIS A 300 14.45 26.29 -0.88
CA HIS A 300 13.91 27.63 -0.83
C HIS A 300 13.88 28.24 0.58
N GLY A 301 14.36 27.55 1.60
CA GLY A 301 14.30 28.00 2.99
C GLY A 301 12.92 27.81 3.63
N ASN A 302 11.98 27.15 2.94
CA ASN A 302 10.65 26.83 3.40
C ASN A 302 10.63 25.48 4.12
N LYS A 303 9.56 25.23 4.91
CA LYS A 303 9.40 24.02 5.70
C LYS A 303 8.24 23.18 5.17
N GLY A 304 8.46 21.89 5.08
CA GLY A 304 7.43 20.88 4.84
C GLY A 304 7.41 19.85 5.96
N ARG A 305 6.21 19.47 6.42
CA ARG A 305 6.04 18.42 7.44
C ARG A 305 4.98 17.42 7.01
N LEU A 306 5.28 16.13 7.17
CA LEU A 306 4.38 15.04 6.91
C LEU A 306 4.05 14.33 8.21
N VAL A 307 2.80 14.40 8.63
CA VAL A 307 2.29 13.68 9.81
C VAL A 307 1.64 12.38 9.35
N GLY A 308 2.20 11.25 9.77
CA GLY A 308 1.73 9.96 9.29
C GLY A 308 2.26 8.78 10.10
N ILE A 309 2.14 7.58 9.54
CA ILE A 309 2.62 6.35 10.16
C ILE A 309 4.11 6.13 9.90
N ALA A 310 4.73 5.30 10.76
CA ALA A 310 6.17 5.02 10.73
C ALA A 310 6.68 4.44 9.40
N HIS A 311 5.84 3.79 8.59
CA HIS A 311 6.24 3.25 7.28
C HIS A 311 6.73 4.34 6.31
N LEU A 312 6.23 5.57 6.44
CA LEU A 312 6.61 6.70 5.59
C LEU A 312 8.04 7.21 5.85
N ILE A 313 8.59 6.92 7.04
CA ILE A 313 9.98 7.27 7.39
C ILE A 313 10.97 6.64 6.41
N ASP A 314 10.71 5.44 5.94
CA ASP A 314 11.62 4.73 5.03
C ASP A 314 11.78 5.44 3.67
N ALA A 315 10.80 6.26 3.27
CA ALA A 315 10.84 7.07 2.05
C ALA A 315 11.25 8.53 2.31
N PHE A 316 10.76 9.17 3.39
CA PHE A 316 10.85 10.62 3.61
C PHE A 316 11.73 11.03 4.80
N GLY A 317 12.25 10.05 5.57
CA GLY A 317 13.18 10.32 6.68
C GLY A 317 12.63 11.30 7.72
N ASP A 318 13.41 12.34 8.00
CA ASP A 318 13.14 13.35 9.06
C ASP A 318 11.99 14.31 8.73
N ASP A 319 11.50 14.33 7.48
CA ASP A 319 10.33 15.12 7.12
C ASP A 319 9.04 14.54 7.73
N VAL A 320 9.09 13.28 8.24
CA VAL A 320 7.96 12.58 8.83
C VAL A 320 7.89 12.76 10.34
N ALA A 321 6.85 13.43 10.81
CA ALA A 321 6.43 13.37 12.21
C ALA A 321 5.56 12.11 12.40
N SER A 322 6.20 11.00 12.77
CA SER A 322 5.51 9.71 12.85
C SER A 322 4.71 9.55 14.14
N VAL A 323 3.53 8.96 14.00
CA VAL A 323 2.70 8.51 15.12
C VAL A 323 2.68 6.99 15.14
N THR A 324 2.71 6.39 16.35
CA THR A 324 2.60 4.94 16.48
C THR A 324 1.26 4.44 15.95
N SER A 325 1.29 3.42 15.10
CA SER A 325 0.08 2.77 14.58
C SER A 325 -0.52 1.75 15.54
N VAL A 326 0.08 1.54 16.72
CA VAL A 326 -0.40 0.57 17.74
C VAL A 326 -1.53 1.15 18.62
N ALA A 327 -2.11 2.27 18.23
CA ALA A 327 -3.30 2.81 18.87
C ALA A 327 -4.57 2.10 18.38
N HIS A 328 -5.57 2.00 19.27
CA HIS A 328 -6.91 1.55 18.89
C HIS A 328 -7.44 2.40 17.71
N ASN A 329 -8.14 1.78 16.78
CA ASN A 329 -8.57 2.43 15.52
C ASN A 329 -9.36 3.74 15.74
N ASP A 330 -10.13 3.81 16.82
CA ASP A 330 -10.87 5.01 17.20
C ASP A 330 -9.99 6.18 17.66
N LYS A 331 -8.72 5.90 17.99
CA LYS A 331 -7.77 6.90 18.53
C LYS A 331 -6.68 7.30 17.54
N ILE A 332 -6.46 6.51 16.47
CA ILE A 332 -5.31 6.74 15.60
C ILE A 332 -5.41 8.10 14.90
N ASP A 333 -6.56 8.45 14.33
CA ASP A 333 -6.73 9.70 13.62
C ASP A 333 -6.72 10.91 14.59
N HIS A 334 -7.27 10.77 15.80
CA HIS A 334 -7.12 11.79 16.85
C HIS A 334 -5.65 12.02 17.20
N ASN A 335 -4.85 10.95 17.26
CA ASN A 335 -3.42 11.06 17.54
C ASN A 335 -2.66 11.75 16.41
N LEU A 336 -3.01 11.46 15.16
CA LEU A 336 -2.45 12.10 13.96
C LEU A 336 -2.80 13.58 13.92
N ILE A 337 -4.07 13.94 14.16
CA ILE A 337 -4.52 15.33 14.24
C ILE A 337 -3.80 16.09 15.37
N ALA A 338 -3.68 15.49 16.55
CA ALA A 338 -2.94 16.12 17.64
C ALA A 338 -1.45 16.30 17.35
N ALA A 339 -0.84 15.41 16.55
CA ALA A 339 0.51 15.59 16.04
C ALA A 339 0.58 16.72 14.99
N ALA A 340 -0.38 16.79 14.07
CA ALA A 340 -0.45 17.85 13.06
C ALA A 340 -0.59 19.25 13.70
N ARG A 341 -1.42 19.38 14.74
CA ARG A 341 -1.52 20.61 15.52
C ARG A 341 -0.19 21.04 16.13
N ARG A 342 0.60 20.09 16.64
CA ARG A 342 1.93 20.39 17.18
C ARG A 342 2.92 20.81 16.10
N GLU A 343 2.93 20.09 14.96
CA GLU A 343 3.81 20.45 13.84
C GLU A 343 3.52 21.86 13.32
N LEU A 344 2.24 22.27 13.25
CA LEU A 344 1.85 23.64 12.92
C LEU A 344 2.38 24.63 13.97
N ALA A 345 2.16 24.35 15.27
CA ALA A 345 2.53 25.26 16.34
C ALA A 345 4.06 25.39 16.53
N GLU A 346 4.81 24.31 16.36
CA GLU A 346 6.26 24.29 16.63
C GLU A 346 7.10 24.69 15.40
N HIS A 347 6.61 24.40 14.20
CA HIS A 347 7.40 24.55 12.97
C HIS A 347 6.84 25.57 11.98
N ASP A 348 5.56 25.90 12.07
CA ASP A 348 4.85 26.81 11.13
C ASP A 348 5.19 26.52 9.65
N PRO A 349 4.93 25.28 9.16
CA PRO A 349 5.36 24.88 7.83
C PRO A 349 4.48 25.50 6.73
N GLU A 350 5.09 25.78 5.56
CA GLU A 350 4.39 26.15 4.34
C GLU A 350 3.63 24.97 3.72
N LEU A 351 4.08 23.74 3.97
CA LEU A 351 3.39 22.51 3.58
C LEU A 351 3.19 21.62 4.80
N LEU A 352 1.92 21.43 5.19
CA LEU A 352 1.55 20.36 6.12
C LEU A 352 0.83 19.26 5.36
N VAL A 353 1.28 18.02 5.53
CA VAL A 353 0.59 16.81 5.07
C VAL A 353 0.09 16.03 6.27
N LEU A 354 -1.20 15.75 6.32
CA LEU A 354 -1.85 14.94 7.37
C LEU A 354 -2.43 13.66 6.76
N GLN A 355 -1.87 12.51 7.11
CA GLN A 355 -2.44 11.20 6.80
C GLN A 355 -3.45 10.82 7.87
N LEU A 356 -4.68 10.46 7.48
CA LEU A 356 -5.72 9.87 8.33
C LEU A 356 -5.86 8.39 7.97
N LEU A 357 -5.63 7.50 8.92
CA LEU A 357 -5.38 6.08 8.67
C LEU A 357 -6.59 5.17 8.93
N ALA A 358 -7.57 5.62 9.69
CA ALA A 358 -8.61 4.74 10.22
C ALA A 358 -9.52 4.13 9.14
N VAL A 359 -9.69 4.79 8.01
CA VAL A 359 -10.49 4.28 6.87
C VAL A 359 -9.80 3.07 6.27
N ASP A 360 -8.49 3.15 5.97
CA ASP A 360 -7.69 2.04 5.45
C ASP A 360 -7.70 0.85 6.42
N GLN A 361 -7.43 1.10 7.70
CA GLN A 361 -7.46 0.05 8.70
C GLN A 361 -8.82 -0.65 8.80
N ASN A 362 -9.91 0.11 8.66
CA ASN A 362 -11.25 -0.48 8.68
C ASN A 362 -11.51 -1.36 7.46
N GLY A 363 -11.03 -0.97 6.29
CA GLY A 363 -11.06 -1.80 5.10
C GLY A 363 -10.29 -3.11 5.28
N HIS A 364 -9.09 -3.07 5.87
CA HIS A 364 -8.29 -4.26 6.19
C HIS A 364 -8.97 -5.20 7.20
N VAL A 365 -9.64 -4.64 8.21
CA VAL A 365 -10.20 -5.42 9.31
C VAL A 365 -11.59 -5.95 9.00
N ARG A 366 -12.45 -5.11 8.45
CA ARG A 366 -13.89 -5.35 8.29
C ARG A 366 -14.31 -5.53 6.84
N GLY A 367 -13.49 -5.07 5.88
CA GLY A 367 -13.78 -5.07 4.45
C GLY A 367 -14.57 -3.84 4.01
N THR A 368 -14.29 -3.39 2.79
CA THR A 368 -14.80 -2.12 2.22
C THR A 368 -16.29 -2.12 1.88
N TYR A 369 -16.92 -3.29 1.77
CA TYR A 369 -18.35 -3.44 1.45
C TYR A 369 -19.27 -3.51 2.67
N TYR A 370 -18.71 -3.35 3.86
CA TYR A 370 -19.48 -3.39 5.09
C TYR A 370 -19.73 -1.97 5.62
N PRO A 371 -20.86 -1.76 6.35
CA PRO A 371 -21.24 -0.42 6.83
C PRO A 371 -20.17 0.30 7.63
N GLU A 372 -19.38 -0.44 8.41
CA GLU A 372 -18.34 0.13 9.26
C GLU A 372 -17.26 0.90 8.47
N TYR A 373 -17.07 0.59 7.18
CA TYR A 373 -16.14 1.33 6.33
C TYR A 373 -16.71 2.72 5.97
N VAL A 374 -17.98 2.79 5.60
CA VAL A 374 -18.69 4.05 5.31
C VAL A 374 -18.82 4.90 6.57
N GLU A 375 -19.21 4.30 7.70
CA GLU A 375 -19.26 5.00 9.00
C GLU A 375 -17.89 5.61 9.38
N ARG A 376 -16.78 4.93 9.02
CA ARG A 376 -15.45 5.47 9.28
C ARG A 376 -15.15 6.70 8.44
N ILE A 377 -15.58 6.76 7.18
CA ILE A 377 -15.49 7.96 6.34
C ILE A 377 -16.32 9.10 6.95
N GLU A 378 -17.53 8.82 7.44
CA GLU A 378 -18.39 9.80 8.11
C GLU A 378 -17.77 10.35 9.43
N ILE A 379 -17.07 9.48 10.18
CA ILE A 379 -16.32 9.91 11.36
C ILE A 379 -15.13 10.79 10.95
N THR A 380 -14.44 10.42 9.88
CA THR A 380 -13.30 11.17 9.35
C THR A 380 -13.71 12.56 8.89
N ASP A 381 -14.89 12.74 8.29
CA ASP A 381 -15.46 14.06 7.94
C ASP A 381 -15.53 14.97 9.16
N ARG A 382 -16.09 14.50 10.29
CA ARG A 382 -16.17 15.26 11.54
C ARG A 382 -14.81 15.61 12.12
N LEU A 383 -13.86 14.68 12.07
CA LEU A 383 -12.49 14.92 12.55
C LEU A 383 -11.76 15.96 11.71
N ILE A 384 -12.00 15.97 10.40
CA ILE A 384 -11.45 17.01 9.50
C ILE A 384 -12.10 18.36 9.82
N GLU A 385 -13.42 18.42 10.05
CA GLU A 385 -14.11 19.64 10.48
C GLU A 385 -13.50 20.21 11.76
N GLU A 386 -13.32 19.37 12.79
CA GLU A 386 -12.70 19.77 14.07
C GLU A 386 -11.24 20.25 13.89
N PHE A 387 -10.48 19.62 13.01
CA PHE A 387 -9.10 20.01 12.73
C PHE A 387 -9.05 21.36 11.98
N MET A 388 -9.86 21.52 10.94
CA MET A 388 -9.91 22.76 10.16
C MET A 388 -10.44 23.94 10.97
N GLY A 389 -11.47 23.72 11.81
CA GLY A 389 -11.98 24.76 12.73
C GLY A 389 -10.91 25.20 13.76
N TRP A 390 -10.09 24.27 14.24
CA TRP A 390 -8.93 24.60 15.07
C TRP A 390 -7.88 25.39 14.25
N CYS A 391 -7.56 24.97 13.03
CA CYS A 391 -6.63 25.71 12.16
C CYS A 391 -7.11 27.16 11.91
N GLU A 392 -8.40 27.35 11.70
CA GLU A 392 -9.00 28.68 11.51
C GLU A 392 -8.88 29.54 12.80
N SER A 393 -9.20 28.97 13.97
CA SER A 393 -9.14 29.68 15.27
C SER A 393 -7.72 30.10 15.65
N GLU A 394 -6.69 29.35 15.23
CA GLU A 394 -5.27 29.62 15.49
C GLU A 394 -4.60 30.41 14.35
N GLY A 395 -5.33 30.77 13.28
CA GLY A 395 -4.80 31.53 12.15
C GLY A 395 -3.91 30.73 11.17
N TYR A 396 -3.99 29.38 11.20
CA TYR A 396 -3.30 28.51 10.22
C TYR A 396 -4.11 28.29 8.94
N LEU A 397 -5.42 28.55 8.98
CA LEU A 397 -6.33 28.50 7.85
C LEU A 397 -6.90 29.92 7.62
N ASP A 398 -6.45 30.56 6.56
CA ASP A 398 -6.81 31.93 6.14
C ASP A 398 -7.03 31.98 4.63
N ASP A 399 -7.28 33.16 4.08
CA ASP A 399 -7.49 33.37 2.64
C ASP A 399 -6.24 33.07 1.78
N GLU A 400 -5.05 32.94 2.38
CA GLU A 400 -3.81 32.59 1.72
C GLU A 400 -3.44 31.09 1.93
N THR A 401 -4.34 30.30 2.51
CA THR A 401 -4.13 28.89 2.76
C THR A 401 -4.95 28.05 1.79
N ALA A 402 -4.27 27.26 0.95
CA ALA A 402 -4.89 26.26 0.10
C ALA A 402 -5.02 24.92 0.85
N VAL A 403 -6.15 24.25 0.67
CA VAL A 403 -6.39 22.90 1.21
C VAL A 403 -6.59 21.91 0.07
N VAL A 404 -5.93 20.76 0.15
CA VAL A 404 -6.12 19.62 -0.73
C VAL A 404 -6.64 18.44 0.08
N LEU A 405 -7.76 17.88 -0.32
CA LEU A 405 -8.30 16.62 0.19
C LEU A 405 -8.12 15.54 -0.87
N MET A 406 -7.54 14.40 -0.49
CA MET A 406 -7.43 13.27 -1.39
C MET A 406 -7.28 11.95 -0.64
N ALA A 407 -7.33 10.83 -1.37
CA ALA A 407 -6.78 9.57 -0.90
C ALA A 407 -5.51 9.22 -1.70
N ASP A 408 -4.65 8.43 -1.11
CA ASP A 408 -3.46 7.90 -1.77
C ASP A 408 -3.78 6.71 -2.68
N HIS A 409 -4.68 5.84 -2.26
CA HIS A 409 -5.29 4.74 -3.02
C HIS A 409 -6.68 4.41 -2.48
N GLY A 410 -7.43 3.64 -3.24
CA GLY A 410 -8.62 2.98 -2.74
C GLY A 410 -8.30 1.55 -2.28
N GLN A 411 -9.34 0.73 -2.14
CA GLN A 411 -9.22 -0.67 -1.74
C GLN A 411 -10.10 -1.57 -2.60
N GLY A 412 -9.68 -2.82 -2.82
CA GLY A 412 -10.47 -3.87 -3.43
C GLY A 412 -11.53 -4.45 -2.50
N ARG A 413 -12.03 -5.64 -2.83
CA ARG A 413 -13.09 -6.30 -2.06
C ARG A 413 -12.60 -7.08 -0.85
N GLY A 414 -11.36 -7.55 -0.91
CA GLY A 414 -10.78 -8.44 0.10
C GLY A 414 -10.06 -7.69 1.20
N ILE A 415 -9.41 -8.45 2.06
CA ILE A 415 -8.54 -7.94 3.13
C ILE A 415 -7.15 -7.70 2.59
N GLY A 416 -6.56 -6.57 2.99
CA GLY A 416 -5.29 -6.13 2.42
C GLY A 416 -5.38 -5.88 0.92
N ALA A 417 -6.60 -5.67 0.41
CA ALA A 417 -6.90 -5.62 -1.00
C ALA A 417 -6.61 -4.25 -1.59
N HIS A 418 -5.37 -3.86 -1.54
CA HIS A 418 -4.83 -2.75 -2.32
C HIS A 418 -3.39 -3.08 -2.72
N GLY A 419 -2.97 -2.64 -3.90
CA GLY A 419 -1.66 -2.97 -4.47
C GLY A 419 -1.77 -3.26 -5.95
N HIS A 420 -2.97 -3.46 -6.43
CA HIS A 420 -3.30 -3.55 -7.86
C HIS A 420 -4.27 -2.45 -8.25
N LEU A 421 -4.70 -2.45 -9.48
CA LEU A 421 -5.59 -1.43 -10.02
C LEU A 421 -6.95 -2.04 -10.37
N SER A 422 -7.56 -2.78 -9.43
CA SER A 422 -9.00 -3.03 -9.50
C SER A 422 -9.72 -1.68 -9.43
N GLU A 423 -10.92 -1.59 -9.97
CA GLU A 423 -11.66 -0.32 -10.06
C GLU A 423 -11.73 0.43 -8.72
N GLY A 424 -11.98 -0.30 -7.63
CA GLY A 424 -12.05 0.29 -6.29
C GLY A 424 -10.73 0.72 -5.68
N GLU A 425 -9.58 0.24 -6.20
CA GLU A 425 -8.24 0.63 -5.78
C GLU A 425 -7.72 1.83 -6.58
N ARG A 426 -8.16 1.92 -7.85
CA ARG A 426 -7.57 2.76 -8.88
C ARG A 426 -7.93 4.23 -8.76
N TYR A 427 -9.21 4.53 -8.48
CA TYR A 427 -9.70 5.89 -8.44
C TYR A 427 -9.91 6.38 -7.02
N VAL A 428 -9.43 7.60 -6.77
CA VAL A 428 -9.44 8.22 -5.43
C VAL A 428 -10.20 9.54 -5.43
N PRO A 429 -10.85 9.92 -4.32
CA PRO A 429 -11.38 11.25 -4.14
C PRO A 429 -10.26 12.29 -4.20
N PHE A 430 -10.53 13.44 -4.84
CA PHE A 430 -9.62 14.57 -4.91
C PHE A 430 -10.42 15.87 -5.01
N ALA A 431 -10.13 16.80 -4.14
CA ALA A 431 -10.71 18.13 -4.14
C ALA A 431 -9.73 19.18 -3.59
N MET A 432 -9.89 20.42 -4.02
CA MET A 432 -9.09 21.56 -3.55
C MET A 432 -10.00 22.74 -3.23
N TRP A 433 -9.63 23.53 -2.22
CA TRP A 433 -10.32 24.79 -1.87
C TRP A 433 -9.39 25.75 -1.13
N GLY A 434 -9.83 26.99 -0.90
CA GLY A 434 -9.07 28.02 -0.19
C GLY A 434 -8.20 28.87 -1.10
N GLY A 435 -7.12 29.40 -0.56
CA GLY A 435 -6.25 30.36 -1.24
C GLY A 435 -5.71 29.88 -2.58
N GLY A 436 -5.90 30.70 -3.62
CA GLY A 436 -5.44 30.42 -4.98
C GLY A 436 -6.20 29.34 -5.74
N VAL A 437 -7.27 28.76 -5.16
CA VAL A 437 -8.09 27.71 -5.77
C VAL A 437 -9.36 28.29 -6.40
N ALA A 438 -9.67 27.91 -7.63
CA ALA A 438 -10.90 28.31 -8.32
C ALA A 438 -12.15 27.76 -7.63
N ARG A 439 -13.20 28.56 -7.56
CA ARG A 439 -14.43 28.23 -6.83
C ARG A 439 -15.47 27.53 -7.70
N GLY A 440 -16.14 26.52 -7.13
CA GLY A 440 -17.29 25.85 -7.76
C GLY A 440 -16.94 25.08 -9.03
N GLY A 441 -15.66 24.70 -9.21
CA GLY A 441 -15.20 23.98 -10.38
C GLY A 441 -15.42 22.46 -10.26
N THR A 442 -15.68 21.82 -11.42
CA THR A 442 -15.63 20.36 -11.57
C THR A 442 -14.73 20.05 -12.75
N VAL A 443 -13.66 19.29 -12.51
CA VAL A 443 -12.73 18.83 -13.53
C VAL A 443 -13.05 17.36 -13.87
N THR A 444 -13.39 17.09 -15.11
CA THR A 444 -13.81 15.78 -15.60
C THR A 444 -12.71 15.03 -16.34
N GLU A 445 -11.66 15.74 -16.78
CA GLU A 445 -10.51 15.12 -17.39
C GLU A 445 -9.80 14.17 -16.42
N PRO A 446 -9.25 13.05 -16.93
CA PRO A 446 -8.48 12.13 -16.10
C PRO A 446 -7.17 12.77 -15.61
N HIS A 447 -6.94 12.63 -14.31
CA HIS A 447 -5.74 13.08 -13.62
C HIS A 447 -5.04 11.94 -12.88
N SER A 448 -3.87 12.20 -12.33
CA SER A 448 -3.09 11.26 -11.54
C SER A 448 -2.70 11.88 -10.20
N ILE A 449 -2.48 11.03 -9.19
CA ILE A 449 -1.90 11.50 -7.91
C ILE A 449 -0.50 12.13 -8.08
N LEU A 450 0.18 11.89 -9.22
CA LEU A 450 1.45 12.53 -9.56
C LEU A 450 1.30 14.06 -9.75
N ASP A 451 0.09 14.52 -10.07
CA ASP A 451 -0.21 15.91 -10.35
C ASP A 451 -0.19 16.79 -9.09
N LEU A 452 -0.17 16.15 -7.89
CA LEU A 452 -0.14 16.85 -6.61
C LEU A 452 1.16 17.66 -6.41
N ALA A 453 2.33 17.01 -6.59
CA ALA A 453 3.62 17.66 -6.31
C ALA A 453 3.83 18.97 -7.11
N PRO A 454 3.68 18.98 -8.45
CA PRO A 454 3.85 20.20 -9.21
C PRO A 454 2.77 21.25 -8.87
N THR A 455 1.56 20.83 -8.51
CA THR A 455 0.47 21.74 -8.12
C THR A 455 0.77 22.45 -6.79
N ILE A 456 1.28 21.71 -5.78
CA ILE A 456 1.74 22.30 -4.52
C ILE A 456 2.84 23.34 -4.79
N CYS A 457 3.84 22.97 -5.58
CA CYS A 457 4.93 23.89 -5.92
C CYS A 457 4.43 25.14 -6.65
N TYR A 458 3.50 24.97 -7.58
CA TYR A 458 2.89 26.09 -8.31
C TYR A 458 2.10 27.04 -7.39
N LEU A 459 1.31 26.48 -6.44
CA LEU A 459 0.60 27.27 -5.41
C LEU A 459 1.56 28.10 -4.56
N LEU A 460 2.68 27.50 -4.15
CA LEU A 460 3.71 28.15 -3.33
C LEU A 460 4.69 29.04 -4.13
N GLY A 461 4.53 29.11 -5.46
CA GLY A 461 5.38 29.95 -6.32
C GLY A 461 6.83 29.45 -6.44
N ILE A 462 7.06 28.15 -6.30
CA ILE A 462 8.38 27.50 -6.41
C ILE A 462 8.38 26.51 -7.57
N GLU A 463 9.58 26.09 -8.03
CA GLU A 463 9.71 25.12 -9.11
C GLU A 463 9.30 23.70 -8.66
N PRO A 464 8.75 22.88 -9.58
CA PRO A 464 8.42 21.50 -9.27
C PRO A 464 9.68 20.65 -9.02
N PRO A 465 9.56 19.49 -8.33
CA PRO A 465 10.67 18.56 -8.16
C PRO A 465 11.28 18.14 -9.51
N LYS A 466 12.60 18.08 -9.62
CA LYS A 466 13.34 17.81 -10.87
C LYS A 466 12.97 16.50 -11.56
N GLY A 467 12.46 15.53 -10.80
CA GLY A 467 11.98 14.24 -11.30
C GLY A 467 10.51 14.20 -11.69
N SER A 468 9.76 15.26 -11.41
CA SER A 468 8.30 15.33 -11.65
C SER A 468 7.94 15.19 -13.12
N THR A 469 6.87 14.44 -13.37
CA THR A 469 6.19 14.29 -14.66
C THR A 469 4.67 14.46 -14.54
N GLY A 470 4.18 14.76 -13.34
CA GLY A 470 2.78 15.12 -13.13
C GLY A 470 2.44 16.45 -13.80
N ARG A 471 1.17 16.69 -14.05
CA ARG A 471 0.68 17.96 -14.61
C ARG A 471 0.35 18.92 -13.46
N THR A 472 0.63 20.20 -13.66
CA THR A 472 0.10 21.23 -12.78
C THR A 472 -1.39 21.40 -13.03
N LEU A 473 -2.22 21.32 -12.00
CA LEU A 473 -3.70 21.41 -12.09
C LEU A 473 -4.17 22.86 -12.25
N THR A 474 -3.68 23.54 -13.29
CA THR A 474 -3.94 24.97 -13.52
C THR A 474 -5.42 25.29 -13.73
N GLU A 475 -6.23 24.34 -14.20
CA GLU A 475 -7.68 24.43 -14.35
C GLU A 475 -8.44 24.55 -13.02
N ALA A 476 -7.81 24.12 -11.93
CA ALA A 476 -8.35 24.24 -10.57
C ALA A 476 -7.85 25.50 -9.84
N LEU A 477 -7.02 26.31 -10.48
CA LEU A 477 -6.39 27.48 -9.85
C LEU A 477 -6.99 28.79 -10.34
N GLU A 478 -6.95 29.81 -9.50
CA GLU A 478 -7.35 31.16 -9.86
C GLU A 478 -6.47 31.72 -10.99
N LYS A 479 -7.09 32.25 -12.02
CA LYS A 479 -6.39 32.97 -13.09
C LYS A 479 -6.03 34.35 -12.61
N ARG A 480 -4.76 34.65 -12.54
CA ARG A 480 -4.26 36.03 -12.35
C ARG A 480 -4.14 36.78 -13.66
#